data_2d9cf5765aae33cd5afcfcca179c81c8
#
_entry.id   2d9cf5765aae33cd5afcfcca179c81c8
#
_cell.length_a   1.000
_cell.length_b   1.000
_cell.length_c   1.000
_cell.angle_alpha   90.00
_cell.angle_beta   90.00
_cell.angle_gamma   90.00
#
_symmetry.space_group_name_H-M   'P 1'
#
loop_
_entity.id
_entity.type
_entity.pdbx_description
1 polymer ?
#
loop_
_entity_poly.entity_id
_entity_poly.type
_entity_poly.pdbx_seq_one_letter_code
_entity_poly.pdbx_strand_id
1 'polypeptide(L)'
;MIPFRVDLRPGGAIYEQIVYAATKAMISGQLRPGDAFPSVRALSKELKINPNTAHKVISYLVSAGLLEVRAGTGTVVANRPNASRAEKTGLLEDQVEELVVESKRLGIDLPDLQEAIEKHWKRLHRKGGQPG
;
A
#
# COMPACT_ATOMS: atom_id res chain seq x y z
N MET A 1 12.81 -14.06 -4.96
CA MET A 1 11.43 -13.69 -5.30
C MET A 1 10.80 -12.85 -4.19
N ILE A 2 10.20 -11.75 -4.55
CA ILE A 2 9.54 -10.92 -3.54
C ILE A 2 8.14 -11.48 -3.26
N PRO A 3 7.65 -11.31 -2.02
CA PRO A 3 6.40 -11.97 -1.60
C PRO A 3 5.12 -11.19 -1.93
N PHE A 4 5.17 -10.32 -2.92
CA PHE A 4 3.99 -9.59 -3.37
C PHE A 4 4.14 -9.21 -4.83
N ARG A 5 3.01 -8.98 -5.48
CA ARG A 5 3.00 -8.68 -6.90
C ARG A 5 3.11 -7.19 -7.15
N VAL A 6 4.01 -6.83 -8.09
CA VAL A 6 4.18 -5.45 -8.53
C VAL A 6 4.10 -5.40 -10.05
N ASP A 7 3.15 -4.64 -10.56
CA ASP A 7 3.02 -4.39 -11.99
C ASP A 7 3.42 -2.94 -12.24
N LEU A 8 4.65 -2.74 -12.70
CA LEU A 8 5.17 -1.39 -12.96
C LEU A 8 4.62 -0.88 -14.28
N ARG A 9 4.05 0.32 -14.25
CA ARG A 9 3.47 0.97 -15.42
C ARG A 9 4.26 2.22 -15.77
N PRO A 10 4.43 2.52 -17.07
CA PRO A 10 5.07 3.76 -17.46
C PRO A 10 4.20 4.97 -17.11
N GLY A 11 4.83 6.10 -16.87
CA GLY A 11 4.12 7.35 -16.63
C GLY A 11 3.88 7.71 -15.19
N GLY A 12 4.09 6.77 -14.25
CA GLY A 12 3.96 7.05 -12.82
C GLY A 12 5.30 6.91 -12.13
N ALA A 13 5.42 7.48 -10.95
CA ALA A 13 6.64 7.31 -10.15
C ALA A 13 6.75 5.86 -9.71
N ILE A 14 7.87 5.23 -10.05
CA ILE A 14 8.10 3.82 -9.75
C ILE A 14 7.99 3.56 -8.25
N TYR A 15 8.58 4.42 -7.45
CA TYR A 15 8.57 4.26 -6.01
C TYR A 15 7.15 4.25 -5.45
N GLU A 16 6.27 5.12 -5.95
CA GLU A 16 4.88 5.18 -5.50
C GLU A 16 4.12 3.90 -5.85
N GLN A 17 4.38 3.35 -7.03
CA GLN A 17 3.75 2.11 -7.45
C GLN A 17 4.14 0.93 -6.58
N ILE A 18 5.40 0.88 -6.18
CA ILE A 18 5.89 -0.19 -5.30
C ILE A 18 5.32 -0.04 -3.89
N VAL A 19 5.30 1.18 -3.37
CA VAL A 19 4.69 1.46 -2.06
C VAL A 19 3.23 1.03 -2.07
N TYR A 20 2.51 1.38 -3.13
CA TYR A 20 1.11 0.99 -3.26
C TYR A 20 0.95 -0.54 -3.27
N ALA A 21 1.77 -1.23 -4.06
CA ALA A 21 1.69 -2.69 -4.18
C ALA A 21 1.99 -3.37 -2.84
N ALA A 22 2.99 -2.89 -2.12
CA ALA A 22 3.33 -3.43 -0.81
C ALA A 22 2.22 -3.19 0.21
N THR A 23 1.68 -1.98 0.23
CA THR A 23 0.58 -1.62 1.13
C THR A 23 -0.65 -2.48 0.85
N LYS A 24 -0.97 -2.65 -0.42
CA LYS A 24 -2.10 -3.47 -0.83
C LYS A 24 -1.91 -4.93 -0.40
N ALA A 25 -0.68 -5.45 -0.51
CA ALA A 25 -0.37 -6.81 -0.07
C ALA A 25 -0.55 -6.96 1.44
N MET A 26 -0.22 -5.95 2.21
CA MET A 26 -0.42 -5.95 3.66
C MET A 26 -1.90 -5.93 4.02
N ILE A 27 -2.68 -5.13 3.30
CA ILE A 27 -4.11 -5.02 3.53
C ILE A 27 -4.83 -6.32 3.20
N SER A 28 -4.46 -6.95 2.07
CA SER A 28 -5.12 -8.17 1.62
C SER A 28 -4.65 -9.42 2.36
N GLY A 29 -3.65 -9.30 3.25
CA GLY A 29 -3.14 -10.43 4.00
C GLY A 29 -2.08 -11.25 3.30
N GLN A 30 -1.66 -10.83 2.12
CA GLN A 30 -0.57 -11.48 1.42
C GLN A 30 0.76 -11.31 2.16
N LEU A 31 0.93 -10.12 2.76
CA LEU A 31 2.01 -9.85 3.71
C LEU A 31 1.39 -9.68 5.08
N ARG A 32 1.83 -10.49 6.03
CA ARG A 32 1.28 -10.51 7.38
C ARG A 32 2.23 -9.84 8.37
N PRO A 33 1.71 -9.32 9.49
CA PRO A 33 2.59 -8.79 10.53
C PRO A 33 3.67 -9.79 10.92
N GLY A 34 4.90 -9.33 11.00
CA GLY A 34 6.04 -10.18 11.31
C GLY A 34 6.72 -10.82 10.12
N ASP A 35 6.08 -10.82 8.96
CA ASP A 35 6.71 -11.36 7.76
C ASP A 35 7.91 -10.52 7.37
N ALA A 36 8.96 -11.19 6.89
CA ALA A 36 10.14 -10.50 6.40
C ALA A 36 9.81 -9.71 5.15
N PHE A 37 10.32 -8.49 5.07
CA PHE A 37 10.21 -7.69 3.87
C PHE A 37 11.53 -7.75 3.10
N PRO A 38 11.50 -7.75 1.76
CA PRO A 38 12.74 -7.84 0.98
C PRO A 38 13.70 -6.71 1.32
N SER A 39 15.00 -7.03 1.32
CA SER A 39 16.05 -6.03 1.50
C SER A 39 16.09 -5.10 0.29
N VAL A 40 16.81 -3.98 0.44
CA VAL A 40 17.05 -3.06 -0.69
C VAL A 40 17.64 -3.83 -1.87
N ARG A 41 18.61 -4.68 -1.59
CA ARG A 41 19.27 -5.47 -2.63
C ARG A 41 18.31 -6.42 -3.33
N ALA A 42 17.53 -7.16 -2.55
CA ALA A 42 16.56 -8.10 -3.12
C ALA A 42 15.49 -7.38 -3.94
N LEU A 43 14.97 -6.28 -3.39
CA LEU A 43 13.93 -5.51 -4.06
C LEU A 43 14.44 -4.93 -5.38
N SER A 44 15.63 -4.31 -5.36
CA SER A 44 16.18 -3.72 -6.57
C SER A 44 16.50 -4.76 -7.64
N LYS A 45 17.01 -5.91 -7.23
CA LYS A 45 17.35 -6.98 -8.16
C LYS A 45 16.11 -7.60 -8.79
N GLU A 46 15.11 -7.92 -7.98
CA GLU A 46 13.89 -8.58 -8.45
C GLU A 46 13.07 -7.66 -9.36
N LEU A 47 12.97 -6.39 -9.01
CA LEU A 47 12.16 -5.45 -9.77
C LEU A 47 12.96 -4.70 -10.83
N LYS A 48 14.28 -4.93 -10.87
CA LYS A 48 15.18 -4.28 -11.82
C LYS A 48 15.06 -2.76 -11.72
N ILE A 49 15.15 -2.25 -10.49
CA ILE A 49 15.08 -0.83 -10.20
C ILE A 49 16.37 -0.36 -9.55
N ASN A 50 16.59 0.95 -9.58
CA ASN A 50 17.73 1.56 -8.94
C ASN A 50 17.70 1.28 -7.44
N PRO A 51 18.83 0.87 -6.83
CA PRO A 51 18.89 0.65 -5.37
C PRO A 51 18.44 1.86 -4.56
N ASN A 52 18.68 3.08 -5.05
CA ASN A 52 18.20 4.28 -4.37
C ASN A 52 16.67 4.33 -4.31
N THR A 53 16.02 3.89 -5.37
CA THR A 53 14.56 3.80 -5.41
C THR A 53 14.06 2.76 -4.42
N ALA A 54 14.71 1.60 -4.38
CA ALA A 54 14.35 0.54 -3.44
C ALA A 54 14.52 1.02 -2.00
N HIS A 55 15.62 1.73 -1.73
CA HIS A 55 15.87 2.29 -0.41
C HIS A 55 14.76 3.30 -0.02
N LYS A 56 14.36 4.13 -0.96
CA LYS A 56 13.30 5.12 -0.75
C LYS A 56 11.97 4.44 -0.40
N VAL A 57 11.66 3.33 -1.07
CA VAL A 57 10.45 2.56 -0.79
C VAL A 57 10.46 2.07 0.65
N ILE A 58 11.54 1.40 1.04
CA ILE A 58 11.64 0.82 2.38
C ILE A 58 11.62 1.92 3.45
N SER A 59 12.36 3.00 3.23
CA SER A 59 12.40 4.12 4.17
C SER A 59 11.02 4.74 4.36
N TYR A 60 10.28 4.89 3.27
CA TYR A 60 8.93 5.42 3.35
C TYR A 60 8.02 4.51 4.17
N LEU A 61 8.06 3.20 3.87
CA LEU A 61 7.21 2.24 4.57
C LEU A 61 7.54 2.15 6.07
N VAL A 62 8.82 2.28 6.42
CA VAL A 62 9.22 2.33 7.82
C VAL A 62 8.70 3.60 8.48
N SER A 63 8.88 4.76 7.84
CA SER A 63 8.42 6.03 8.41
C SER A 63 6.90 6.10 8.54
N ALA A 64 6.19 5.40 7.65
CA ALA A 64 4.72 5.32 7.69
C ALA A 64 4.20 4.31 8.71
N GLY A 65 5.10 3.59 9.39
CA GLY A 65 4.71 2.60 10.39
C GLY A 65 4.24 1.27 9.82
N LEU A 66 4.46 1.04 8.53
CA LEU A 66 4.06 -0.21 7.88
C LEU A 66 5.12 -1.30 7.97
N LEU A 67 6.36 -0.89 8.11
CA LEU A 67 7.50 -1.79 8.33
C LEU A 67 8.24 -1.35 9.58
N GLU A 68 8.92 -2.31 10.21
CA GLU A 68 9.80 -1.99 11.33
C GLU A 68 11.12 -2.75 11.18
N VAL A 69 12.20 -2.15 11.66
CA VAL A 69 13.51 -2.77 11.63
C VAL A 69 13.74 -3.45 12.95
N ARG A 70 14.06 -4.75 12.91
CA ARG A 70 14.35 -5.53 14.10
C ARG A 70 15.81 -5.97 14.09
N ALA A 71 16.48 -5.75 15.20
CA ALA A 71 17.88 -6.14 15.35
C ALA A 71 18.02 -7.67 15.10
N GLY A 72 18.97 -8.04 14.25
CA GLY A 72 19.25 -9.45 13.97
C GLY A 72 18.28 -10.12 13.00
N THR A 73 17.12 -9.53 12.75
CA THR A 73 16.11 -10.11 11.87
C THR A 73 15.99 -9.36 10.55
N GLY A 74 16.23 -8.06 10.57
CA GLY A 74 16.05 -7.21 9.40
C GLY A 74 14.72 -6.48 9.44
N THR A 75 14.22 -6.15 8.26
CA THR A 75 12.98 -5.39 8.13
C THR A 75 11.79 -6.36 8.03
N VAL A 76 10.79 -6.12 8.84
CA VAL A 76 9.58 -6.95 8.88
C VAL A 76 8.33 -6.09 8.80
N VAL A 77 7.23 -6.71 8.42
CA VAL A 77 5.93 -6.03 8.39
C VAL A 77 5.53 -5.70 9.83
N ALA A 78 5.15 -4.45 10.06
CA ALA A 78 4.79 -3.99 11.40
C ALA A 78 3.49 -4.62 11.87
N ASN A 79 3.35 -4.70 13.18
CA ASN A 79 2.21 -5.37 13.77
C ASN A 79 0.89 -4.64 13.52
N ARG A 80 0.93 -3.31 13.55
CA ARG A 80 -0.23 -2.48 13.26
C ARG A 80 0.22 -1.17 12.63
N PRO A 81 -0.42 -0.75 11.54
CA PRO A 81 -0.21 0.60 11.07
C PRO A 81 -0.83 1.57 12.07
N ASN A 82 -0.01 2.48 12.58
CA ASN A 82 -0.49 3.54 13.46
C ASN A 82 -0.78 4.76 12.62
N ALA A 83 -2.05 4.90 12.22
CA ALA A 83 -2.46 6.08 11.48
C ALA A 83 -2.91 7.14 12.47
N SER A 84 -2.42 8.36 12.30
CA SER A 84 -2.85 9.49 13.10
C SER A 84 -4.25 9.93 12.66
N ARG A 85 -4.91 10.70 13.52
CA ARG A 85 -6.19 11.30 13.17
C ARG A 85 -6.03 12.20 11.94
N ALA A 86 -4.92 12.91 11.85
CA ALA A 86 -4.66 13.80 10.71
C ALA A 86 -4.58 13.02 9.40
N GLU A 87 -3.94 11.86 9.40
CA GLU A 87 -3.87 11.02 8.21
C GLU A 87 -5.24 10.52 7.79
N LYS A 88 -6.05 10.09 8.75
CA LYS A 88 -7.42 9.63 8.47
C LYS A 88 -8.28 10.75 7.93
N THR A 89 -8.18 11.91 8.54
CA THR A 89 -8.93 13.10 8.11
C THR A 89 -8.50 13.51 6.70
N GLY A 90 -7.19 13.48 6.43
CA GLY A 90 -6.68 13.80 5.10
C GLY A 90 -7.27 12.91 4.02
N LEU A 91 -7.35 11.62 4.28
CA LEU A 91 -7.96 10.71 3.31
C LEU A 91 -9.45 11.02 3.11
N LEU A 92 -10.19 11.15 4.21
CA LEU A 92 -11.64 11.34 4.13
C LEU A 92 -12.04 12.71 3.62
N GLU A 93 -11.29 13.76 3.96
CA GLU A 93 -11.63 15.12 3.55
C GLU A 93 -11.06 15.46 2.18
N ASP A 94 -9.78 15.14 1.94
CA ASP A 94 -9.10 15.61 0.74
C ASP A 94 -9.17 14.61 -0.42
N GLN A 95 -8.78 13.37 -0.18
CA GLN A 95 -8.73 12.38 -1.25
C GLN A 95 -10.11 11.92 -1.69
N VAL A 96 -11.04 11.82 -0.75
CA VAL A 96 -12.42 11.50 -1.11
C VAL A 96 -13.04 12.65 -1.89
N GLU A 97 -12.76 13.90 -1.51
CA GLU A 97 -13.24 15.04 -2.29
C GLU A 97 -12.71 14.98 -3.73
N GLU A 98 -11.43 14.69 -3.91
CA GLU A 98 -10.86 14.55 -5.24
C GLU A 98 -11.57 13.46 -6.04
N LEU A 99 -11.87 12.34 -5.39
CA LEU A 99 -12.60 11.26 -6.02
C LEU A 99 -14.00 11.70 -6.45
N VAL A 100 -14.69 12.45 -5.61
CA VAL A 100 -16.02 12.93 -5.91
C VAL A 100 -15.99 13.92 -7.07
N VAL A 101 -15.04 14.85 -7.07
CA VAL A 101 -14.88 15.81 -8.16
C VAL A 101 -14.68 15.08 -9.48
N GLU A 102 -13.78 14.10 -9.51
CA GLU A 102 -13.51 13.34 -10.73
C GLU A 102 -14.71 12.52 -11.17
N SER A 103 -15.42 11.93 -10.21
CA SER A 103 -16.62 11.15 -10.50
C SER A 103 -17.70 12.03 -11.15
N LYS A 104 -17.89 13.23 -10.62
CA LYS A 104 -18.87 14.17 -11.18
C LYS A 104 -18.44 14.61 -12.58
N ARG A 105 -17.14 14.83 -12.80
CA ARG A 105 -16.62 15.18 -14.13
C ARG A 105 -16.95 14.10 -15.16
N LEU A 106 -16.85 12.84 -14.74
CA LEU A 106 -17.09 11.69 -15.61
C LEU A 106 -18.57 11.28 -15.71
N GLY A 107 -19.46 11.96 -14.99
CA GLY A 107 -20.88 11.65 -15.02
C GLY A 107 -21.27 10.41 -14.22
N ILE A 108 -20.43 10.00 -13.29
CA ILE A 108 -20.72 8.86 -12.42
C ILE A 108 -21.60 9.33 -11.28
N ASP A 109 -22.72 8.63 -11.05
CA ASP A 109 -23.60 9.00 -9.95
C ASP A 109 -23.19 8.33 -8.64
N LEU A 110 -23.77 8.78 -7.56
CA LEU A 110 -23.39 8.30 -6.22
C LEU A 110 -23.62 6.80 -6.04
N PRO A 111 -24.74 6.22 -6.44
CA PRO A 111 -24.94 4.77 -6.28
C PRO A 111 -23.86 3.95 -6.96
N ASP A 112 -23.43 4.33 -8.15
CA ASP A 112 -22.39 3.61 -8.87
C ASP A 112 -21.04 3.74 -8.17
N LEU A 113 -20.74 4.92 -7.65
CA LEU A 113 -19.50 5.13 -6.91
C LEU A 113 -19.50 4.32 -5.62
N GLN A 114 -20.62 4.30 -4.90
CA GLN A 114 -20.74 3.52 -3.67
C GLN A 114 -20.58 2.03 -3.94
N GLU A 115 -21.18 1.54 -5.02
CA GLU A 115 -21.05 0.13 -5.39
C GLU A 115 -19.60 -0.23 -5.71
N ALA A 116 -18.90 0.63 -6.41
CA ALA A 116 -17.48 0.41 -6.73
C ALA A 116 -16.64 0.37 -5.45
N ILE A 117 -16.90 1.27 -4.52
CA ILE A 117 -16.19 1.31 -3.25
C ILE A 117 -16.42 0.00 -2.48
N GLU A 118 -17.65 -0.45 -2.39
CA GLU A 118 -17.97 -1.71 -1.70
C GLU A 118 -17.31 -2.91 -2.34
N LYS A 119 -17.29 -2.94 -3.66
CA LYS A 119 -16.66 -4.03 -4.41
C LYS A 119 -15.18 -4.13 -4.07
N HIS A 120 -14.48 -3.02 -4.10
CA HIS A 120 -13.05 -3.01 -3.78
C HIS A 120 -12.80 -3.32 -2.31
N TRP A 121 -13.66 -2.82 -1.43
CA TRP A 121 -13.55 -3.09 -0.01
C TRP A 121 -13.62 -4.60 0.27
N LYS A 122 -14.59 -5.27 -0.32
CA LYS A 122 -14.76 -6.71 -0.14
C LYS A 122 -13.65 -7.52 -0.78
N ARG A 123 -13.21 -7.11 -1.97
CA ARG A 123 -12.14 -7.82 -2.67
C ARG A 123 -10.81 -7.77 -1.92
N LEU A 124 -10.56 -6.66 -1.24
CA LEU A 124 -9.33 -6.47 -0.48
C LEU A 124 -9.46 -6.92 0.96
N HIS A 125 -10.45 -7.76 1.23
CA HIS A 125 -10.64 -8.32 2.56
C HIS A 125 -9.40 -9.10 2.99
N ARG A 126 -9.00 -8.91 4.26
CA ARG A 126 -7.80 -9.56 4.79
C ARG A 126 -7.98 -11.07 4.83
N LYS A 127 -7.15 -11.78 4.09
CA LYS A 127 -7.19 -13.22 3.99
C LYS A 127 -6.84 -13.85 5.34
N GLY A 128 -7.72 -14.71 5.86
CA GLY A 128 -7.51 -15.34 7.15
C GLY A 128 -7.69 -14.41 8.34
N GLY A 129 -8.12 -13.17 8.08
CA GLY A 129 -8.38 -12.22 9.15
C GLY A 129 -9.83 -12.23 9.57
N GLN A 130 -10.12 -11.43 10.59
CA GLN A 130 -11.50 -11.26 11.04
C GLN A 130 -12.28 -10.47 9.98
N PRO A 131 -13.53 -10.85 9.75
CA PRO A 131 -14.38 -10.01 8.91
C PRO A 131 -14.55 -8.67 9.60
N GLY A 132 -14.26 -7.67 8.87
CA GLY A 132 -14.28 -6.44 9.42
C GLY A 132 -14.56 -5.33 9.46
#